data_4ab8f9c2e48edcf4854af01883c96625
#
_entry.id   4ab8f9c2e48edcf4854af01883c96625
#
_cell.length_a   1.000
_cell.length_b   1.000
_cell.length_c   1.000
_cell.angle_alpha   90.00
_cell.angle_beta   90.00
_cell.angle_gamma   90.00
#
_symmetry.space_group_name_H-M   'P 1'
#
loop_
_entity.id
_entity.type
_entity.pdbx_description
1 polymer ?
#
loop_
_entity_poly.entity_id
_entity_poly.type
_entity_poly.pdbx_seq_one_letter_code
_entity_poly.pdbx_strand_id
1 'polypeptide(L)'
;MAMYRFYQTGEEGVWHPIVDSDSVLEDAKRQGAKKLTILAVNKALSDEDARRGHSYKGPLYFDIDLPDVDEAISSARQLVRKLVEVYDTPTAAIQIYLSGKKGLHILVDQRAFMQRRTAVKDLPLIYKQMAVELYVSGVDLGPYACGKNNTFRIVNMKRYDGNCRVPVTITELEHLDSTAYKQMVSGPRLEVPLIDYAGEMSMALHTLYAQSIETAARNERELTERSRALQDGQLEKIAAHAPPCVEEIAAQRGLTTTANFNTQALNLALWAARAGVPDIERERVFAMTADNAEPSTRYPNSRARRIELEGKYRFAMNSPDYKFGCGAMRSLVKAGRKICAGCILETTCKSTSPAQFFSDFADSLGIFETESGYSKVAGKGRTEPLSTFILRPQAVYMEPATDGTGMRRRGTY
;
A
#
# COMPACT_ATOMS: atom_id res chain seq x y z
N MET A 1 -13.46 -7.76 -24.54
CA MET A 1 -13.71 -6.61 -23.67
C MET A 1 -12.47 -5.71 -23.74
N ALA A 2 -12.62 -4.42 -23.99
CA ALA A 2 -11.48 -3.52 -24.07
C ALA A 2 -10.80 -3.41 -22.69
N MET A 3 -9.48 -3.36 -22.69
CA MET A 3 -8.67 -3.12 -21.50
C MET A 3 -8.05 -1.73 -21.64
N TYR A 4 -7.86 -1.05 -20.52
CA TYR A 4 -7.34 0.32 -20.48
C TYR A 4 -6.18 0.42 -19.52
N ARG A 5 -5.17 1.20 -19.90
CA ARG A 5 -4.16 1.73 -19.00
C ARG A 5 -4.39 3.22 -18.77
N PHE A 6 -3.72 3.78 -17.78
CA PHE A 6 -3.78 5.20 -17.50
C PHE A 6 -2.39 5.80 -17.53
N TYR A 7 -2.26 6.96 -18.15
CA TYR A 7 -1.00 7.69 -18.20
C TYR A 7 -1.13 9.09 -17.60
N GLN A 8 -0.01 9.66 -17.20
CA GLN A 8 0.12 11.05 -16.74
C GLN A 8 1.17 11.77 -17.59
N THR A 9 0.89 13.01 -17.95
CA THR A 9 1.79 13.87 -18.74
C THR A 9 2.72 14.75 -17.88
N GLY A 10 2.37 15.01 -16.62
CA GLY A 10 3.13 15.81 -15.66
C GLY A 10 3.32 15.13 -14.31
N GLU A 11 3.96 15.81 -13.34
CA GLU A 11 4.18 15.27 -11.99
C GLU A 11 2.90 15.26 -11.15
N GLU A 12 2.03 16.24 -11.32
CA GLU A 12 0.69 16.34 -10.72
C GLU A 12 -0.41 16.16 -11.77
N GLY A 13 -0.14 15.36 -12.80
CA GLY A 13 -0.95 15.26 -13.98
C GLY A 13 -2.29 14.56 -13.75
N VAL A 14 -3.27 15.03 -14.51
CA VAL A 14 -4.54 14.35 -14.71
C VAL A 14 -4.27 12.97 -15.34
N TRP A 15 -5.00 11.96 -14.90
CA TRP A 15 -4.95 10.62 -15.46
C TRP A 15 -5.78 10.53 -16.73
N HIS A 16 -5.17 10.09 -17.83
CA HIS A 16 -5.82 9.88 -19.11
C HIS A 16 -5.91 8.39 -19.42
N PRO A 17 -7.09 7.86 -19.80
CA PRO A 17 -7.21 6.48 -20.23
C PRO A 17 -6.62 6.29 -21.63
N ILE A 18 -5.99 5.15 -21.86
CA ILE A 18 -5.50 4.69 -23.16
C ILE A 18 -5.82 3.19 -23.31
N VAL A 19 -6.25 2.78 -24.50
CA VAL A 19 -6.53 1.36 -24.75
C VAL A 19 -5.25 0.55 -24.68
N ASP A 20 -5.28 -0.57 -23.94
CA ASP A 20 -4.18 -1.51 -23.83
C ASP A 20 -4.04 -2.32 -25.13
N SER A 21 -3.02 -2.00 -25.90
CA SER A 21 -2.65 -2.63 -27.18
C SER A 21 -1.14 -2.92 -27.18
N ASP A 22 -0.65 -3.62 -28.18
CA ASP A 22 0.78 -3.87 -28.34
C ASP A 22 1.58 -2.58 -28.54
N SER A 23 0.96 -1.53 -29.05
CA SER A 23 1.57 -0.20 -29.23
C SER A 23 1.33 0.75 -28.05
N VAL A 24 0.68 0.34 -26.96
CA VAL A 24 0.24 1.23 -25.86
C VAL A 24 1.38 2.09 -25.29
N LEU A 25 2.59 1.56 -25.23
CA LEU A 25 3.74 2.30 -24.72
C LEU A 25 4.15 3.43 -25.66
N GLU A 26 4.19 3.16 -26.96
CA GLU A 26 4.56 4.16 -27.98
C GLU A 26 3.43 5.19 -28.16
N ASP A 27 2.19 4.75 -28.05
CA ASP A 27 1.01 5.65 -28.08
C ASP A 27 1.01 6.60 -26.88
N ALA A 28 1.30 6.10 -25.68
CA ALA A 28 1.44 6.92 -24.49
C ALA A 28 2.60 7.92 -24.61
N LYS A 29 3.76 7.48 -25.13
CA LYS A 29 4.92 8.38 -25.37
C LYS A 29 4.57 9.50 -26.33
N ARG A 30 3.88 9.19 -27.45
CA ARG A 30 3.42 10.20 -28.41
C ARG A 30 2.50 11.24 -27.79
N GLN A 31 1.73 10.87 -26.79
CA GLN A 31 0.87 11.76 -26.02
C GLN A 31 1.60 12.49 -24.87
N GLY A 32 2.92 12.39 -24.79
CA GLY A 32 3.74 13.07 -23.78
C GLY A 32 3.67 12.45 -22.39
N ALA A 33 3.22 11.21 -22.29
CA ALA A 33 3.13 10.50 -21.02
C ALA A 33 4.48 10.37 -20.33
N LYS A 34 4.53 10.63 -19.02
CA LYS A 34 5.69 10.43 -18.15
C LYS A 34 5.57 9.15 -17.34
N LYS A 35 4.36 8.79 -16.94
CA LYS A 35 4.02 7.58 -16.18
C LYS A 35 2.90 6.83 -16.87
N LEU A 36 2.89 5.50 -16.69
CA LEU A 36 1.86 4.60 -17.21
C LEU A 36 1.56 3.54 -16.16
N THR A 37 0.28 3.17 -16.01
CA THR A 37 -0.08 2.04 -15.13
C THR A 37 0.56 0.75 -15.64
N ILE A 38 1.00 -0.10 -14.72
CA ILE A 38 1.62 -1.40 -15.02
C ILE A 38 0.55 -2.38 -15.50
N LEU A 39 -0.60 -2.35 -14.83
CA LEU A 39 -1.73 -3.20 -15.15
C LEU A 39 -2.74 -2.47 -16.03
N ALA A 40 -3.31 -3.20 -16.97
CA ALA A 40 -4.51 -2.80 -17.68
C ALA A 40 -5.76 -3.22 -16.90
N VAL A 41 -6.82 -2.44 -16.97
CA VAL A 41 -8.11 -2.68 -16.29
C VAL A 41 -9.25 -2.71 -17.30
N ASN A 42 -10.28 -3.49 -17.03
CA ASN A 42 -11.42 -3.72 -17.96
C ASN A 42 -12.41 -2.56 -18.09
N LYS A 43 -12.10 -1.40 -17.50
CA LYS A 43 -12.94 -0.18 -17.56
C LYS A 43 -12.06 1.07 -17.59
N ALA A 44 -12.48 2.08 -18.31
CA ALA A 44 -11.92 3.43 -18.19
C ALA A 44 -12.42 4.03 -16.85
N LEU A 45 -11.62 3.84 -15.78
CA LEU A 45 -11.98 4.28 -14.43
C LEU A 45 -12.02 5.80 -14.34
N SER A 46 -13.14 6.36 -13.87
CA SER A 46 -13.22 7.72 -13.36
C SER A 46 -12.60 7.82 -11.96
N ASP A 47 -12.50 9.01 -11.39
CA ASP A 47 -12.04 9.18 -10.01
C ASP A 47 -13.12 8.77 -8.98
N GLU A 48 -14.37 8.63 -9.43
CA GLU A 48 -15.53 8.21 -8.64
C GLU A 48 -15.76 6.70 -8.67
N ASP A 49 -15.11 5.95 -9.57
CA ASP A 49 -15.27 4.51 -9.68
C ASP A 49 -14.77 3.80 -8.42
N ALA A 50 -15.53 2.80 -8.01
CA ALA A 50 -15.12 1.90 -6.92
C ALA A 50 -13.75 1.28 -7.23
N ARG A 51 -12.87 1.25 -6.24
CA ARG A 51 -11.49 0.77 -6.39
C ARG A 51 -11.38 -0.75 -6.54
N ARG A 52 -12.45 -1.50 -6.22
CA ARG A 52 -12.52 -2.96 -6.26
C ARG A 52 -13.56 -3.46 -7.25
N GLY A 53 -13.49 -4.75 -7.55
CA GLY A 53 -14.45 -5.43 -8.43
C GLY A 53 -14.11 -5.36 -9.90
N HIS A 54 -13.01 -4.69 -10.27
CA HIS A 54 -12.54 -4.64 -11.65
C HIS A 54 -11.55 -5.77 -11.97
N SER A 55 -11.50 -6.15 -13.24
CA SER A 55 -10.55 -7.15 -13.71
C SER A 55 -9.31 -6.46 -14.29
N TYR A 56 -8.14 -6.91 -13.87
CA TYR A 56 -6.84 -6.38 -14.28
C TYR A 56 -6.03 -7.44 -15.01
N LYS A 57 -5.16 -7.00 -15.92
CA LYS A 57 -4.24 -7.83 -16.71
C LYS A 57 -2.86 -7.16 -16.75
N GLY A 58 -1.80 -7.93 -16.64
CA GLY A 58 -0.43 -7.44 -16.77
C GLY A 58 0.57 -8.24 -15.92
N PRO A 59 1.84 -7.87 -15.94
CA PRO A 59 2.89 -8.58 -15.24
C PRO A 59 2.73 -8.49 -13.72
N LEU A 60 3.24 -9.50 -13.00
CA LEU A 60 3.60 -9.35 -11.60
C LEU A 60 4.75 -8.34 -11.50
N TYR A 61 4.73 -7.46 -10.51
CA TYR A 61 5.68 -6.36 -10.43
C TYR A 61 6.16 -6.13 -9.00
N PHE A 62 7.41 -5.66 -8.90
CA PHE A 62 8.03 -5.30 -7.63
C PHE A 62 8.67 -3.93 -7.76
N ASP A 63 8.49 -3.11 -6.75
CA ASP A 63 9.18 -1.84 -6.55
C ASP A 63 10.13 -2.01 -5.36
N ILE A 64 11.43 -1.92 -5.61
CA ILE A 64 12.46 -2.02 -4.58
C ILE A 64 12.97 -0.61 -4.35
N ASP A 65 12.64 -0.01 -3.21
CA ASP A 65 13.02 1.35 -2.85
C ASP A 65 13.71 1.36 -1.47
N LEU A 66 15.03 1.46 -1.47
CA LEU A 66 15.86 1.57 -0.27
C LEU A 66 16.64 2.88 -0.31
N PRO A 67 17.03 3.46 0.85
CA PRO A 67 17.84 4.66 0.90
C PRO A 67 19.18 4.51 0.19
N ASP A 68 19.83 3.36 0.36
CA ASP A 68 21.09 3.00 -0.25
C ASP A 68 20.91 2.21 -1.56
N VAL A 69 21.65 2.59 -2.60
CA VAL A 69 21.57 2.00 -3.93
C VAL A 69 22.16 0.58 -3.96
N ASP A 70 23.26 0.34 -3.26
CA ASP A 70 23.91 -0.98 -3.26
C ASP A 70 23.06 -1.99 -2.46
N GLU A 71 22.37 -1.55 -1.39
CA GLU A 71 21.37 -2.36 -0.70
C GLU A 71 20.19 -2.69 -1.62
N ALA A 72 19.69 -1.71 -2.39
CA ALA A 72 18.61 -1.95 -3.35
C ALA A 72 19.01 -2.93 -4.45
N ILE A 73 20.24 -2.83 -4.96
CA ILE A 73 20.83 -3.77 -5.93
C ILE A 73 20.93 -5.18 -5.33
N SER A 74 21.43 -5.28 -4.10
CA SER A 74 21.54 -6.56 -3.39
C SER A 74 20.18 -7.22 -3.22
N SER A 75 19.16 -6.45 -2.83
CA SER A 75 17.78 -6.94 -2.70
C SER A 75 17.19 -7.38 -4.03
N ALA A 76 17.46 -6.65 -5.11
CA ALA A 76 17.02 -7.03 -6.45
C ALA A 76 17.64 -8.36 -6.89
N ARG A 77 18.94 -8.58 -6.64
CA ARG A 77 19.61 -9.86 -6.88
C ARG A 77 18.98 -11.00 -6.11
N GLN A 78 18.71 -10.79 -4.81
CA GLN A 78 18.04 -11.78 -3.96
C GLN A 78 16.66 -12.15 -4.50
N LEU A 79 15.87 -11.16 -4.94
CA LEU A 79 14.56 -11.42 -5.52
C LEU A 79 14.65 -12.19 -6.83
N VAL A 80 15.55 -11.80 -7.73
CA VAL A 80 15.75 -12.50 -9.01
C VAL A 80 16.21 -13.95 -8.78
N ARG A 81 17.18 -14.17 -7.91
CA ARG A 81 17.60 -15.53 -7.52
C ARG A 81 16.45 -16.34 -6.95
N LYS A 82 15.67 -15.77 -6.03
CA LYS A 82 14.50 -16.44 -5.46
C LYS A 82 13.49 -16.83 -6.55
N LEU A 83 13.22 -15.93 -7.50
CA LEU A 83 12.34 -16.23 -8.64
C LEU A 83 12.88 -17.36 -9.50
N VAL A 84 14.19 -17.34 -9.82
CA VAL A 84 14.79 -18.33 -10.73
C VAL A 84 15.05 -19.65 -10.03
N GLU A 85 15.69 -19.66 -8.86
CA GLU A 85 16.18 -20.86 -8.19
C GLU A 85 15.11 -21.58 -7.35
N VAL A 86 14.17 -20.84 -6.77
CA VAL A 86 13.13 -21.42 -5.89
C VAL A 86 11.81 -21.61 -6.62
N TYR A 87 11.48 -20.68 -7.52
CA TYR A 87 10.20 -20.70 -8.24
C TYR A 87 10.34 -21.08 -9.71
N ASP A 88 11.49 -21.56 -10.16
CA ASP A 88 11.78 -21.99 -11.54
C ASP A 88 11.26 -21.00 -12.61
N THR A 89 11.33 -19.68 -12.27
CA THR A 89 10.84 -18.65 -13.19
C THR A 89 11.81 -18.51 -14.35
N PRO A 90 11.37 -18.71 -15.60
CA PRO A 90 12.24 -18.53 -16.75
C PRO A 90 12.84 -17.12 -16.78
N THR A 91 14.16 -17.02 -16.93
CA THR A 91 14.87 -15.71 -16.94
C THR A 91 14.35 -14.79 -18.04
N ALA A 92 13.94 -15.33 -19.17
CA ALA A 92 13.31 -14.58 -20.26
C ALA A 92 11.96 -13.96 -19.90
N ALA A 93 11.31 -14.42 -18.82
CA ALA A 93 10.06 -13.83 -18.33
C ALA A 93 10.29 -12.65 -17.37
N ILE A 94 11.54 -12.40 -16.95
CA ILE A 94 11.90 -11.40 -15.95
C ILE A 94 12.45 -10.16 -16.66
N GLN A 95 11.87 -9.01 -16.38
CA GLN A 95 12.33 -7.70 -16.86
C GLN A 95 12.77 -6.87 -15.67
N ILE A 96 13.96 -6.29 -15.75
CA ILE A 96 14.57 -5.49 -14.67
C ILE A 96 14.79 -4.07 -15.17
N TYR A 97 14.49 -3.10 -14.32
CA TYR A 97 14.69 -1.69 -14.63
C TYR A 97 15.32 -0.97 -13.45
N LEU A 98 16.31 -0.14 -13.73
CA LEU A 98 16.76 0.88 -12.77
C LEU A 98 15.72 2.01 -12.76
N SER A 99 15.26 2.44 -11.58
CA SER A 99 14.19 3.43 -11.47
C SER A 99 14.58 4.85 -11.88
N GLY A 100 15.90 5.09 -11.99
CA GLY A 100 16.49 6.39 -12.31
C GLY A 100 16.81 7.25 -11.09
N LYS A 101 16.63 6.77 -9.87
CA LYS A 101 17.05 7.48 -8.64
C LYS A 101 17.87 6.57 -7.73
N LYS A 102 17.27 5.61 -7.07
CA LYS A 102 17.92 4.74 -6.09
C LYS A 102 17.34 3.31 -6.05
N GLY A 103 16.20 3.08 -6.68
CA GLY A 103 15.48 1.82 -6.64
C GLY A 103 15.52 1.03 -7.94
N LEU A 104 14.95 -0.16 -7.90
CA LEU A 104 14.80 -1.04 -9.05
C LEU A 104 13.36 -1.52 -9.15
N HIS A 105 12.89 -1.72 -10.39
CA HIS A 105 11.61 -2.34 -10.67
C HIS A 105 11.85 -3.69 -11.35
N ILE A 106 11.19 -4.74 -10.88
CA ILE A 106 11.24 -6.07 -11.48
C ILE A 106 9.83 -6.43 -11.92
N LEU A 107 9.70 -6.87 -13.17
CA LEU A 107 8.44 -7.34 -13.73
C LEU A 107 8.60 -8.81 -14.13
N VAL A 108 7.57 -9.61 -13.84
CA VAL A 108 7.50 -11.02 -14.30
C VAL A 108 6.28 -11.16 -15.21
N ASP A 109 6.50 -11.58 -16.45
CA ASP A 109 5.40 -11.74 -17.40
C ASP A 109 4.33 -12.69 -16.84
N GLN A 110 3.08 -12.32 -16.98
CA GLN A 110 1.95 -13.11 -16.48
C GLN A 110 1.95 -14.54 -17.06
N ARG A 111 2.47 -14.73 -18.27
CA ARG A 111 2.56 -16.05 -18.91
C ARG A 111 3.54 -16.99 -18.21
N ALA A 112 4.47 -16.48 -17.41
CA ALA A 112 5.37 -17.31 -16.60
C ALA A 112 4.65 -18.12 -15.50
N PHE A 113 3.44 -17.73 -15.12
CA PHE A 113 2.63 -18.45 -14.11
C PHE A 113 1.16 -18.64 -14.50
N MET A 114 0.78 -18.15 -15.67
CA MET A 114 -0.52 -18.37 -16.29
C MET A 114 -0.29 -18.65 -17.77
N GLN A 115 -0.86 -19.68 -18.34
CA GLN A 115 -0.65 -20.07 -19.75
C GLN A 115 -0.79 -18.91 -20.75
N ARG A 116 -1.57 -17.89 -20.40
CA ARG A 116 -1.81 -16.68 -21.21
C ARG A 116 -2.05 -15.47 -20.33
N ARG A 117 -1.84 -14.27 -20.86
CA ARG A 117 -2.22 -13.02 -20.20
C ARG A 117 -3.74 -12.93 -20.12
N THR A 118 -4.28 -13.04 -18.93
CA THR A 118 -5.71 -13.10 -18.65
C THR A 118 -6.10 -11.97 -17.67
N ALA A 119 -7.27 -11.37 -17.91
CA ALA A 119 -7.83 -10.41 -16.99
C ALA A 119 -8.43 -11.15 -15.76
N VAL A 120 -8.01 -10.78 -14.56
CA VAL A 120 -8.39 -11.41 -13.29
C VAL A 120 -8.96 -10.34 -12.38
N LYS A 121 -10.09 -10.65 -11.73
CA LYS A 121 -10.73 -9.75 -10.78
C LYS A 121 -9.79 -9.47 -9.60
N ASP A 122 -9.66 -8.21 -9.24
CA ASP A 122 -8.86 -7.73 -8.12
C ASP A 122 -7.40 -8.25 -8.10
N LEU A 123 -6.82 -8.49 -9.30
CA LEU A 123 -5.46 -9.01 -9.48
C LEU A 123 -4.38 -8.31 -8.64
N PRO A 124 -4.41 -6.96 -8.42
CA PRO A 124 -3.43 -6.32 -7.55
C PRO A 124 -3.38 -6.91 -6.13
N LEU A 125 -4.52 -7.33 -5.58
CA LEU A 125 -4.58 -7.92 -4.25
C LEU A 125 -3.98 -9.34 -4.22
N ILE A 126 -4.15 -10.11 -5.30
CA ILE A 126 -3.52 -11.42 -5.48
C ILE A 126 -2.00 -11.23 -5.60
N TYR A 127 -1.56 -10.28 -6.42
CA TYR A 127 -0.14 -9.95 -6.57
C TYR A 127 0.50 -9.46 -5.27
N LYS A 128 -0.26 -8.79 -4.40
CA LYS A 128 0.20 -8.43 -3.06
C LYS A 128 0.55 -9.67 -2.23
N GLN A 129 -0.28 -10.73 -2.28
CA GLN A 129 0.02 -11.98 -1.56
C GLN A 129 1.26 -12.66 -2.14
N MET A 130 1.38 -12.73 -3.48
CA MET A 130 2.61 -13.23 -4.11
C MET A 130 3.84 -12.42 -3.69
N ALA A 131 3.74 -11.08 -3.66
CA ALA A 131 4.84 -10.22 -3.24
C ALA A 131 5.19 -10.39 -1.76
N VAL A 132 4.25 -10.70 -0.88
CA VAL A 132 4.51 -11.05 0.52
C VAL A 132 5.31 -12.35 0.62
N GLU A 133 4.95 -13.38 -0.13
CA GLU A 133 5.68 -14.66 -0.14
C GLU A 133 7.08 -14.53 -0.80
N LEU A 134 7.17 -13.71 -1.85
CA LEU A 134 8.43 -13.43 -2.57
C LEU A 134 9.29 -12.36 -1.88
N TYR A 135 8.85 -11.80 -0.79
CA TYR A 135 9.44 -10.63 -0.18
C TYR A 135 10.95 -10.74 0.05
N VAL A 136 11.63 -9.66 -0.27
CA VAL A 136 13.00 -9.32 0.12
C VAL A 136 13.00 -7.90 0.70
N SER A 137 14.07 -7.52 1.40
CA SER A 137 14.19 -6.17 1.97
C SER A 137 13.97 -5.09 0.91
N GLY A 138 13.24 -4.04 1.25
CA GLY A 138 13.00 -2.88 0.37
C GLY A 138 11.89 -3.07 -0.67
N VAL A 139 11.20 -4.21 -0.74
CA VAL A 139 10.00 -4.35 -1.59
C VAL A 139 8.87 -3.51 -1.01
N ASP A 140 8.42 -2.50 -1.77
CA ASP A 140 7.25 -1.70 -1.41
C ASP A 140 5.95 -2.45 -1.74
N LEU A 141 5.11 -2.66 -0.73
CA LEU A 141 3.79 -3.28 -0.88
C LEU A 141 2.67 -2.26 -1.17
N GLY A 142 2.98 -0.97 -1.20
CA GLY A 142 2.03 0.11 -1.49
C GLY A 142 1.43 0.08 -2.91
N PRO A 143 2.22 -0.20 -3.96
CA PRO A 143 1.72 -0.23 -5.33
C PRO A 143 0.65 -1.29 -5.63
N TYR A 144 0.45 -2.29 -4.76
CA TYR A 144 -0.54 -3.36 -4.95
C TYR A 144 -1.97 -2.97 -4.56
N ALA A 145 -2.35 -1.73 -4.80
CA ALA A 145 -3.72 -1.26 -4.63
C ALA A 145 -4.49 -1.32 -5.95
N CYS A 146 -5.79 -1.61 -5.87
CA CYS A 146 -6.68 -1.50 -7.02
C CYS A 146 -6.80 -0.02 -7.47
N GLY A 147 -7.14 0.21 -8.73
CA GLY A 147 -7.24 1.54 -9.32
C GLY A 147 -6.00 1.94 -10.12
N LYS A 148 -5.61 3.21 -10.05
CA LYS A 148 -4.54 3.81 -10.85
C LYS A 148 -3.19 3.86 -10.12
N ASN A 149 -3.06 3.28 -8.94
CA ASN A 149 -1.87 3.43 -8.08
C ASN A 149 -0.66 2.56 -8.50
N ASN A 150 -0.89 1.55 -9.36
CA ASN A 150 0.17 0.68 -9.87
C ASN A 150 0.87 1.30 -11.07
N THR A 151 1.66 2.33 -10.87
CA THR A 151 2.30 3.09 -11.96
C THR A 151 3.80 3.09 -11.88
N PHE A 152 4.44 2.92 -13.05
CA PHE A 152 5.85 3.19 -13.20
C PHE A 152 6.09 4.30 -14.24
N ARG A 153 7.23 4.95 -14.12
CA ARG A 153 7.72 5.84 -15.16
C ARG A 153 7.90 5.06 -16.46
N ILE A 154 7.62 5.69 -17.58
CA ILE A 154 7.87 5.10 -18.90
C ILE A 154 9.38 4.86 -19.08
N VAL A 155 9.72 3.72 -19.66
CA VAL A 155 11.10 3.33 -19.93
C VAL A 155 11.79 4.35 -20.85
N ASN A 156 13.06 4.65 -20.56
CA ASN A 156 13.89 5.63 -21.27
C ASN A 156 13.37 7.08 -21.22
N MET A 157 12.41 7.37 -20.35
CA MET A 157 11.88 8.71 -20.16
C MET A 157 12.67 9.43 -19.06
N LYS A 158 13.11 10.65 -19.36
CA LYS A 158 13.83 11.52 -18.41
C LYS A 158 12.95 11.94 -17.24
N ARG A 159 13.55 11.94 -16.07
CA ARG A 159 13.02 12.55 -14.84
C ARG A 159 13.38 14.04 -14.82
N TYR A 160 12.89 14.76 -13.82
CA TYR A 160 13.25 16.16 -13.56
C TYR A 160 14.74 16.35 -13.25
N ASP A 161 15.41 15.33 -12.68
CA ASP A 161 16.84 15.31 -12.37
C ASP A 161 17.73 14.89 -13.56
N GLY A 162 17.14 14.67 -14.73
CA GLY A 162 17.82 14.26 -15.96
C GLY A 162 18.03 12.76 -16.13
N ASN A 163 17.87 11.98 -15.07
CA ASN A 163 18.04 10.53 -15.11
C ASN A 163 16.86 9.82 -15.79
N CYS A 164 17.10 8.62 -16.29
CA CYS A 164 16.10 7.80 -16.99
C CYS A 164 15.79 6.51 -16.19
N ARG A 165 14.54 6.04 -16.31
CA ARG A 165 14.23 4.65 -16.00
C ARG A 165 14.73 3.79 -17.15
N VAL A 166 15.71 2.90 -16.92
CA VAL A 166 16.35 2.13 -17.99
C VAL A 166 16.29 0.62 -17.74
N PRO A 167 16.18 -0.20 -18.81
CA PRO A 167 16.23 -1.65 -18.68
C PRO A 167 17.67 -2.11 -18.44
N VAL A 168 17.80 -3.23 -17.70
CA VAL A 168 19.05 -3.96 -17.52
C VAL A 168 18.80 -5.45 -17.64
N THR A 169 19.81 -6.20 -18.10
CA THR A 169 19.77 -7.66 -18.14
C THR A 169 20.06 -8.27 -16.77
N ILE A 170 19.74 -9.55 -16.58
CA ILE A 170 20.10 -10.28 -15.34
C ILE A 170 21.63 -10.32 -15.18
N THR A 171 22.38 -10.52 -16.26
CA THR A 171 23.85 -10.53 -16.24
C THR A 171 24.41 -9.17 -15.79
N GLU A 172 23.84 -8.08 -16.27
CA GLU A 172 24.24 -6.74 -15.81
C GLU A 172 23.89 -6.52 -14.34
N LEU A 173 22.71 -6.97 -13.88
CA LEU A 173 22.33 -6.87 -12.49
C LEU A 173 23.34 -7.58 -11.56
N GLU A 174 23.84 -8.76 -11.95
CA GLU A 174 24.81 -9.51 -11.15
C GLU A 174 26.14 -8.77 -10.93
N HIS A 175 26.51 -7.90 -11.86
CA HIS A 175 27.77 -7.11 -11.80
C HIS A 175 27.54 -5.62 -11.48
N LEU A 176 26.30 -5.22 -11.25
CA LEU A 176 25.94 -3.83 -11.02
C LEU A 176 26.44 -3.34 -9.64
N ASP A 177 27.00 -2.17 -9.58
CA ASP A 177 27.26 -1.39 -8.36
C ASP A 177 26.63 0.00 -8.45
N SER A 178 26.71 0.79 -7.40
CA SER A 178 26.13 2.14 -7.36
C SER A 178 26.76 3.10 -8.38
N THR A 179 28.03 2.89 -8.78
CA THR A 179 28.71 3.68 -9.80
C THR A 179 28.16 3.38 -11.19
N ALA A 180 28.10 2.11 -11.55
CA ALA A 180 27.53 1.64 -12.82
C ALA A 180 26.04 2.00 -12.90
N TYR A 181 25.29 1.88 -11.80
CA TYR A 181 23.89 2.31 -11.70
C TYR A 181 23.73 3.78 -12.14
N LYS A 182 24.52 4.70 -11.53
CA LYS A 182 24.48 6.15 -11.83
C LYS A 182 24.84 6.42 -13.29
N GLN A 183 25.83 5.71 -13.82
CA GLN A 183 26.21 5.83 -15.22
C GLN A 183 25.10 5.37 -16.17
N MET A 184 24.49 4.21 -15.90
CA MET A 184 23.43 3.65 -16.75
C MET A 184 22.17 4.51 -16.78
N VAL A 185 21.78 5.11 -15.67
CA VAL A 185 20.56 5.94 -15.61
C VAL A 185 20.73 7.34 -16.16
N SER A 186 21.96 7.80 -16.46
CA SER A 186 22.23 9.15 -16.97
C SER A 186 21.65 9.42 -18.37
N GLY A 187 21.30 8.37 -19.11
CA GLY A 187 20.69 8.45 -20.43
C GLY A 187 19.79 7.28 -20.77
N PRO A 188 19.06 7.32 -21.89
CA PRO A 188 18.24 6.21 -22.33
C PRO A 188 19.12 5.04 -22.81
N ARG A 189 18.60 3.81 -22.64
CA ARG A 189 19.22 2.57 -23.10
C ARG A 189 18.30 1.86 -24.10
N LEU A 190 18.58 2.04 -25.38
CA LEU A 190 17.76 1.48 -26.48
C LEU A 190 18.24 0.11 -26.96
N GLU A 191 19.48 -0.25 -26.63
CA GLU A 191 20.12 -1.52 -27.00
C GLU A 191 19.58 -2.75 -26.23
N VAL A 192 18.93 -2.51 -25.09
CA VAL A 192 18.31 -3.60 -24.31
C VAL A 192 16.85 -3.75 -24.73
N PRO A 193 16.50 -4.83 -25.43
CA PRO A 193 15.15 -5.02 -25.92
C PRO A 193 14.18 -5.27 -24.75
N LEU A 194 12.95 -4.77 -24.90
CA LEU A 194 11.85 -5.18 -24.02
C LEU A 194 11.42 -6.59 -24.45
N ILE A 195 11.44 -7.52 -23.50
CA ILE A 195 11.20 -8.93 -23.78
C ILE A 195 9.70 -9.21 -23.88
N ASP A 196 9.26 -9.79 -24.97
CA ASP A 196 7.95 -10.43 -25.08
C ASP A 196 8.10 -11.94 -24.84
N TYR A 197 7.79 -12.36 -23.61
CA TYR A 197 7.92 -13.76 -23.21
C TYR A 197 6.84 -14.62 -23.85
N ALA A 198 7.23 -15.71 -24.49
CA ALA A 198 6.35 -16.71 -25.10
C ALA A 198 6.72 -18.16 -24.70
N GLY A 199 7.46 -18.33 -23.62
CA GLY A 199 7.95 -19.62 -23.15
C GLY A 199 7.00 -20.39 -22.24
N GLU A 200 7.54 -21.42 -21.61
CA GLU A 200 6.81 -22.33 -20.72
C GLU A 200 6.50 -21.70 -19.37
N MET A 201 5.41 -22.14 -18.76
CA MET A 201 4.98 -21.68 -17.45
C MET A 201 5.79 -22.39 -16.34
N SER A 202 6.23 -21.63 -15.33
CA SER A 202 6.75 -22.19 -14.08
C SER A 202 5.61 -22.78 -13.25
N MET A 203 5.67 -24.06 -12.95
CA MET A 203 4.67 -24.71 -12.08
C MET A 203 4.79 -24.26 -10.63
N ALA A 204 6.00 -23.98 -10.15
CA ALA A 204 6.21 -23.48 -8.78
C ALA A 204 5.60 -22.07 -8.60
N LEU A 205 5.82 -21.17 -9.57
CA LEU A 205 5.24 -19.83 -9.55
C LEU A 205 3.71 -19.87 -9.77
N HIS A 206 3.21 -20.81 -10.59
CA HIS A 206 1.78 -21.04 -10.76
C HIS A 206 1.11 -21.50 -9.45
N THR A 207 1.76 -22.42 -8.72
CA THR A 207 1.29 -22.89 -7.42
C THR A 207 1.21 -21.73 -6.42
N LEU A 208 2.24 -20.89 -6.36
CA LEU A 208 2.22 -19.67 -5.54
C LEU A 208 1.05 -18.74 -5.92
N TYR A 209 0.82 -18.55 -7.22
CA TYR A 209 -0.30 -17.74 -7.70
C TYR A 209 -1.65 -18.32 -7.25
N ALA A 210 -1.87 -19.64 -7.40
CA ALA A 210 -3.10 -20.30 -6.96
C ALA A 210 -3.33 -20.15 -5.45
N GLN A 211 -2.31 -20.36 -4.63
CA GLN A 211 -2.36 -20.16 -3.18
C GLN A 211 -2.66 -18.69 -2.81
N SER A 212 -2.10 -17.77 -3.59
CA SER A 212 -2.32 -16.32 -3.38
C SER A 212 -3.76 -15.90 -3.68
N ILE A 213 -4.44 -16.53 -4.63
CA ILE A 213 -5.87 -16.34 -4.89
C ILE A 213 -6.68 -16.73 -3.65
N GLU A 214 -6.44 -17.92 -3.10
CA GLU A 214 -7.15 -18.42 -1.92
C GLU A 214 -6.89 -17.53 -0.69
N THR A 215 -5.64 -17.12 -0.50
CA THR A 215 -5.25 -16.24 0.61
C THR A 215 -5.88 -14.85 0.47
N ALA A 216 -5.87 -14.26 -0.72
CA ALA A 216 -6.52 -12.97 -0.97
C ALA A 216 -8.03 -13.04 -0.72
N ALA A 217 -8.69 -14.10 -1.18
CA ALA A 217 -10.14 -14.31 -0.96
C ALA A 217 -10.47 -14.56 0.52
N ARG A 218 -9.63 -15.29 1.25
CA ARG A 218 -9.79 -15.50 2.69
C ARG A 218 -9.63 -14.19 3.45
N ASN A 219 -8.57 -13.44 3.20
CA ASN A 219 -8.32 -12.15 3.85
C ASN A 219 -9.46 -11.16 3.59
N GLU A 220 -10.05 -11.17 2.40
CA GLU A 220 -11.19 -10.32 2.08
C GLU A 220 -12.45 -10.71 2.87
N ARG A 221 -12.72 -12.01 2.98
CA ARG A 221 -13.85 -12.52 3.80
C ARG A 221 -13.67 -12.15 5.26
N GLU A 222 -12.50 -12.42 5.84
CA GLU A 222 -12.20 -12.07 7.23
C GLU A 222 -12.32 -10.57 7.50
N LEU A 223 -11.81 -9.72 6.60
CA LEU A 223 -11.95 -8.27 6.70
C LEU A 223 -13.43 -7.84 6.62
N THR A 224 -14.23 -8.49 5.77
CA THR A 224 -15.65 -8.20 5.61
C THR A 224 -16.43 -8.63 6.85
N GLU A 225 -16.18 -9.84 7.35
CA GLU A 225 -16.81 -10.38 8.57
C GLU A 225 -16.46 -9.56 9.81
N ARG A 226 -15.18 -9.24 9.99
CA ARG A 226 -14.72 -8.35 11.08
C ARG A 226 -15.35 -6.97 10.99
N SER A 227 -15.47 -6.43 9.78
CA SER A 227 -16.11 -5.12 9.58
C SER A 227 -17.60 -5.14 9.87
N ARG A 228 -18.32 -6.23 9.51
CA ARG A 228 -19.73 -6.41 9.86
C ARG A 228 -19.91 -6.57 11.37
N ALA A 229 -19.13 -7.45 12.00
CA ALA A 229 -19.17 -7.65 13.45
C ALA A 229 -18.85 -6.37 14.23
N LEU A 230 -17.91 -5.56 13.74
CA LEU A 230 -17.61 -4.25 14.30
C LEU A 230 -18.76 -3.25 14.09
N GLN A 231 -19.42 -3.27 12.93
CA GLN A 231 -20.57 -2.41 12.65
C GLN A 231 -21.78 -2.77 13.53
N ASP A 232 -22.14 -4.04 13.58
CA ASP A 232 -23.35 -4.50 14.29
C ASP A 232 -23.26 -4.33 15.81
N GLY A 233 -22.07 -4.52 16.41
CA GLY A 233 -21.87 -4.39 17.85
C GLY A 233 -21.46 -3.00 18.33
N GLN A 234 -20.94 -2.15 17.46
CA GLN A 234 -20.44 -0.82 17.82
C GLN A 234 -21.40 0.32 17.48
N LEU A 235 -22.24 0.15 16.44
CA LEU A 235 -23.10 1.25 15.96
C LEU A 235 -24.08 1.73 17.01
N GLU A 236 -24.71 0.82 17.75
CA GLU A 236 -25.66 1.20 18.82
C GLU A 236 -24.98 1.92 20.00
N LYS A 237 -23.72 1.59 20.30
CA LYS A 237 -22.98 2.18 21.40
C LYS A 237 -22.35 3.54 21.06
N ILE A 238 -21.93 3.72 19.79
CA ILE A 238 -21.31 4.96 19.31
C ILE A 238 -22.37 6.03 19.06
N ALA A 239 -23.60 5.64 18.70
CA ALA A 239 -24.70 6.58 18.45
C ALA A 239 -25.16 7.32 19.70
N ALA A 240 -24.88 6.81 20.91
CA ALA A 240 -25.31 7.41 22.15
C ALA A 240 -24.41 8.58 22.63
N HIS A 241 -23.10 8.50 22.36
CA HIS A 241 -22.12 9.54 22.75
C HIS A 241 -20.95 9.55 21.78
N ALA A 242 -20.44 10.74 21.44
CA ALA A 242 -19.23 10.85 20.63
C ALA A 242 -18.04 10.23 21.37
N PRO A 243 -17.25 9.37 20.72
CA PRO A 243 -16.06 8.80 21.33
C PRO A 243 -15.04 9.88 21.72
N PRO A 244 -14.19 9.68 22.73
CA PRO A 244 -13.22 10.69 23.17
C PRO A 244 -12.29 11.21 22.05
N CYS A 245 -11.92 10.35 21.09
CA CYS A 245 -11.12 10.77 19.94
C CYS A 245 -11.89 11.71 18.99
N VAL A 246 -13.20 11.52 18.85
CA VAL A 246 -14.06 12.43 18.08
C VAL A 246 -14.13 13.79 18.76
N GLU A 247 -14.32 13.82 20.10
CA GLU A 247 -14.34 15.05 20.89
C GLU A 247 -13.02 15.81 20.84
N GLU A 248 -11.88 15.12 20.94
CA GLU A 248 -10.55 15.76 20.84
C GLU A 248 -10.33 16.36 19.46
N ILE A 249 -10.71 15.64 18.38
CA ILE A 249 -10.59 16.16 17.02
C ILE A 249 -11.52 17.38 16.84
N ALA A 250 -12.76 17.30 17.30
CA ALA A 250 -13.70 18.41 17.19
C ALA A 250 -13.24 19.64 17.98
N ALA A 251 -12.65 19.44 19.13
CA ALA A 251 -12.08 20.50 19.97
C ALA A 251 -10.70 20.98 19.48
N GLN A 252 -10.12 20.36 18.45
CA GLN A 252 -8.77 20.64 17.92
C GLN A 252 -7.66 20.51 18.99
N ARG A 253 -7.85 19.61 19.95
CA ARG A 253 -6.90 19.39 21.04
C ARG A 253 -5.96 18.25 20.74
N GLY A 254 -4.68 18.43 21.06
CA GLY A 254 -3.70 17.35 21.01
C GLY A 254 -3.58 16.65 19.64
N LEU A 255 -3.76 17.35 18.54
CA LEU A 255 -3.69 16.79 17.20
C LEU A 255 -2.26 16.49 16.77
N THR A 256 -2.09 15.45 15.95
CA THR A 256 -0.81 15.13 15.29
C THR A 256 -0.55 16.06 14.11
N THR A 257 0.69 16.12 13.63
CA THR A 257 1.05 16.90 12.43
C THR A 257 0.39 16.39 11.16
N THR A 258 -0.04 15.14 11.14
CA THR A 258 -0.75 14.52 10.00
C THR A 258 -2.25 14.78 10.01
N ALA A 259 -2.79 15.32 11.11
CA ALA A 259 -4.21 15.62 11.29
C ALA A 259 -4.62 16.91 10.57
N ASN A 260 -4.37 17.01 9.25
CA ASN A 260 -4.89 18.14 8.49
C ASN A 260 -6.43 18.11 8.42
N PHE A 261 -7.03 19.27 8.15
CA PHE A 261 -8.48 19.43 8.18
C PHE A 261 -9.23 18.49 7.24
N ASN A 262 -8.69 18.22 6.04
CA ASN A 262 -9.31 17.28 5.08
C ASN A 262 -9.38 15.84 5.64
N THR A 263 -8.33 15.40 6.32
CA THR A 263 -8.28 14.07 6.97
C THR A 263 -9.24 14.00 8.15
N GLN A 264 -9.30 15.06 8.97
CA GLN A 264 -10.27 15.17 10.08
C GLN A 264 -11.70 15.10 9.55
N ALA A 265 -12.04 15.92 8.53
CA ALA A 265 -13.36 15.98 7.94
C ALA A 265 -13.81 14.62 7.37
N LEU A 266 -12.93 13.90 6.68
CA LEU A 266 -13.25 12.57 6.16
C LEU A 266 -13.54 11.57 7.29
N ASN A 267 -12.70 11.53 8.33
CA ASN A 267 -12.85 10.57 9.42
C ASN A 267 -14.09 10.88 10.29
N LEU A 268 -14.38 12.15 10.56
CA LEU A 268 -15.60 12.56 11.26
C LEU A 268 -16.86 12.25 10.45
N ALA A 269 -16.81 12.46 9.13
CA ALA A 269 -17.91 12.12 8.24
C ALA A 269 -18.16 10.60 8.17
N LEU A 270 -17.11 9.80 8.13
CA LEU A 270 -17.22 8.33 8.19
C LEU A 270 -17.78 7.86 9.54
N TRP A 271 -17.34 8.45 10.64
CA TRP A 271 -17.92 8.19 11.94
C TRP A 271 -19.43 8.49 11.94
N ALA A 272 -19.83 9.69 11.54
CA ALA A 272 -21.22 10.10 11.55
C ALA A 272 -22.11 9.21 10.66
N ALA A 273 -21.61 8.85 9.45
CA ALA A 273 -22.35 8.06 8.48
C ALA A 273 -22.46 6.57 8.86
N ARG A 274 -21.43 6.01 9.53
CA ARG A 274 -21.38 4.57 9.85
C ARG A 274 -21.92 4.24 11.24
N ALA A 275 -21.85 5.20 12.17
CA ALA A 275 -22.38 5.02 13.52
C ALA A 275 -23.88 5.37 13.64
N GLY A 276 -24.52 5.79 12.53
CA GLY A 276 -25.91 6.23 12.60
C GLY A 276 -26.12 7.38 13.57
N VAL A 277 -25.16 8.29 13.63
CA VAL A 277 -25.17 9.40 14.61
C VAL A 277 -26.39 10.30 14.37
N PRO A 278 -27.15 10.65 15.41
CA PRO A 278 -28.28 11.56 15.28
C PRO A 278 -27.83 12.91 14.69
N ASP A 279 -28.67 13.49 13.84
CA ASP A 279 -28.37 14.74 13.15
C ASP A 279 -27.92 15.86 14.10
N ILE A 280 -28.55 15.96 15.27
CA ILE A 280 -28.19 16.97 16.27
C ILE A 280 -26.77 16.80 16.79
N GLU A 281 -26.31 15.58 17.00
CA GLU A 281 -24.96 15.29 17.47
C GLU A 281 -23.93 15.47 16.34
N ARG A 282 -24.25 15.05 15.13
CA ARG A 282 -23.44 15.31 13.94
C ARG A 282 -23.24 16.81 13.74
N GLU A 283 -24.32 17.59 13.78
CA GLU A 283 -24.29 19.04 13.65
C GLU A 283 -23.42 19.69 14.74
N ARG A 284 -23.55 19.25 15.99
CA ARG A 284 -22.72 19.69 17.10
C ARG A 284 -21.24 19.48 16.85
N VAL A 285 -20.86 18.24 16.48
CA VAL A 285 -19.45 17.87 16.22
C VAL A 285 -18.91 18.61 15.01
N PHE A 286 -19.69 18.72 13.94
CA PHE A 286 -19.26 19.42 12.71
C PHE A 286 -19.12 20.93 12.95
N ALA A 287 -20.05 21.56 13.70
CA ALA A 287 -19.95 22.97 14.07
C ALA A 287 -18.69 23.21 14.90
N MET A 288 -18.50 22.44 15.97
CA MET A 288 -17.35 22.56 16.86
C MET A 288 -16.02 22.38 16.09
N THR A 289 -15.95 21.38 15.19
CA THR A 289 -14.76 21.16 14.36
C THR A 289 -14.49 22.34 13.43
N ALA A 290 -15.55 22.85 12.76
CA ALA A 290 -15.42 23.94 11.81
C ALA A 290 -15.01 25.26 12.49
N ASP A 291 -15.52 25.50 13.69
CA ASP A 291 -15.24 26.73 14.43
C ASP A 291 -13.85 26.74 15.08
N ASN A 292 -13.40 25.57 15.57
CA ASN A 292 -12.12 25.45 16.26
C ASN A 292 -10.92 25.20 15.35
N ALA A 293 -11.12 24.67 14.13
CA ALA A 293 -10.01 24.38 13.22
C ALA A 293 -9.34 25.66 12.71
N GLU A 294 -8.01 25.62 12.59
CA GLU A 294 -7.24 26.75 12.09
C GLU A 294 -7.58 27.06 10.62
N PRO A 295 -7.68 28.36 10.28
CA PRO A 295 -7.85 28.78 8.89
C PRO A 295 -6.69 28.33 8.01
N SER A 296 -7.01 27.92 6.78
CA SER A 296 -6.03 27.60 5.75
C SER A 296 -6.44 28.24 4.42
N THR A 297 -5.53 28.28 3.46
CA THR A 297 -5.83 28.80 2.11
C THR A 297 -7.03 28.12 1.48
N ARG A 298 -7.19 26.82 1.69
CA ARG A 298 -8.29 26.01 1.15
C ARG A 298 -9.59 26.16 1.96
N TYR A 299 -9.47 26.36 3.29
CA TYR A 299 -10.59 26.44 4.23
C TYR A 299 -10.47 27.69 5.10
N PRO A 300 -10.67 28.89 4.54
CA PRO A 300 -10.30 30.14 5.18
C PRO A 300 -11.21 30.54 6.35
N ASN A 301 -12.41 30.00 6.44
CA ASN A 301 -13.37 30.33 7.50
C ASN A 301 -14.22 29.12 7.90
N SER A 302 -14.97 29.25 9.00
CA SER A 302 -15.83 28.20 9.54
C SER A 302 -16.89 27.73 8.52
N ARG A 303 -17.45 28.62 7.74
CA ARG A 303 -18.43 28.27 6.70
C ARG A 303 -17.83 27.35 5.63
N ALA A 304 -16.62 27.64 5.14
CA ALA A 304 -15.93 26.80 4.16
C ALA A 304 -15.63 25.42 4.75
N ARG A 305 -15.23 25.37 6.02
CA ARG A 305 -14.98 24.12 6.73
C ARG A 305 -16.25 23.30 6.95
N ARG A 306 -17.39 23.92 7.27
CA ARG A 306 -18.68 23.22 7.37
C ARG A 306 -19.13 22.64 6.03
N ILE A 307 -18.98 23.37 4.93
CA ILE A 307 -19.30 22.87 3.58
C ILE A 307 -18.46 21.61 3.25
N GLU A 308 -17.17 21.60 3.62
CA GLU A 308 -16.31 20.43 3.42
C GLU A 308 -16.77 19.22 4.26
N LEU A 309 -17.08 19.43 5.55
CA LEU A 309 -17.58 18.36 6.43
C LEU A 309 -18.86 17.75 5.89
N GLU A 310 -19.83 18.56 5.47
CA GLU A 310 -21.07 18.12 4.86
C GLU A 310 -20.85 17.42 3.50
N GLY A 311 -19.92 17.92 2.70
CA GLY A 311 -19.51 17.28 1.46
C GLY A 311 -18.93 15.88 1.69
N LYS A 312 -18.05 15.74 2.69
CA LYS A 312 -17.48 14.44 3.08
C LYS A 312 -18.54 13.50 3.66
N TYR A 313 -19.51 14.03 4.41
CA TYR A 313 -20.60 13.22 4.93
C TYR A 313 -21.48 12.66 3.81
N ARG A 314 -21.88 13.50 2.83
CA ARG A 314 -22.62 13.03 1.64
C ARG A 314 -21.80 11.99 0.85
N PHE A 315 -20.50 12.21 0.70
CA PHE A 315 -19.60 11.22 0.10
C PHE A 315 -19.62 9.91 0.90
N ALA A 316 -19.47 9.97 2.22
CA ALA A 316 -19.50 8.79 3.08
C ALA A 316 -20.82 8.02 2.96
N MET A 317 -21.96 8.71 2.96
CA MET A 317 -23.29 8.10 2.79
C MET A 317 -23.43 7.35 1.45
N ASN A 318 -22.88 7.92 0.38
CA ASN A 318 -22.95 7.34 -0.98
C ASN A 318 -21.83 6.32 -1.29
N SER A 319 -20.90 6.10 -0.35
CA SER A 319 -19.73 5.24 -0.56
C SER A 319 -19.64 4.19 0.56
N PRO A 320 -20.50 3.17 0.58
CA PRO A 320 -20.60 2.19 1.68
C PRO A 320 -19.30 1.39 1.90
N ASP A 321 -18.44 1.30 0.90
CA ASP A 321 -17.15 0.60 0.98
C ASP A 321 -16.11 1.34 1.86
N TYR A 322 -16.30 2.65 2.08
CA TYR A 322 -15.48 3.40 3.03
C TYR A 322 -15.96 3.16 4.46
N LYS A 323 -15.08 2.58 5.25
CA LYS A 323 -15.40 2.17 6.63
C LYS A 323 -14.81 3.13 7.64
N PHE A 324 -15.56 3.36 8.71
CA PHE A 324 -15.05 4.00 9.91
C PHE A 324 -14.08 3.05 10.62
N GLY A 325 -12.96 3.58 11.12
CA GLY A 325 -11.99 2.79 11.88
C GLY A 325 -11.40 3.59 13.04
N CYS A 326 -11.45 3.03 14.24
CA CYS A 326 -10.86 3.63 15.43
C CYS A 326 -9.35 3.89 15.27
N GLY A 327 -8.63 3.04 14.53
CA GLY A 327 -7.22 3.25 14.20
C GLY A 327 -6.96 4.56 13.47
N ALA A 328 -7.76 4.87 12.44
CA ALA A 328 -7.65 6.10 11.68
C ALA A 328 -7.94 7.34 12.54
N MET A 329 -8.93 7.27 13.43
CA MET A 329 -9.22 8.37 14.36
C MET A 329 -8.10 8.59 15.38
N ARG A 330 -7.57 7.51 15.95
CA ARG A 330 -6.47 7.60 16.95
C ARG A 330 -5.18 8.15 16.35
N SER A 331 -4.89 7.88 15.09
CA SER A 331 -3.71 8.42 14.42
C SER A 331 -3.74 9.95 14.26
N LEU A 332 -4.90 10.58 14.43
CA LEU A 332 -5.05 12.03 14.36
C LEU A 332 -4.79 12.73 15.70
N VAL A 333 -4.70 11.99 16.80
CA VAL A 333 -4.52 12.57 18.16
C VAL A 333 -3.19 12.09 18.77
N LYS A 334 -2.43 13.01 19.40
CA LYS A 334 -1.14 12.70 20.04
C LYS A 334 -1.25 11.70 21.18
N ALA A 335 -2.41 11.66 21.85
CA ALA A 335 -2.66 10.68 22.91
C ALA A 335 -2.70 9.23 22.37
N GLY A 336 -2.89 9.06 21.04
CA GLY A 336 -2.92 7.75 20.42
C GLY A 336 -3.88 6.80 21.13
N ARG A 337 -3.38 5.62 21.53
CA ARG A 337 -4.19 4.62 22.22
C ARG A 337 -4.65 5.04 23.62
N LYS A 338 -3.96 5.95 24.29
CA LYS A 338 -4.33 6.43 25.64
C LYS A 338 -5.68 7.14 25.65
N ILE A 339 -6.12 7.71 24.52
CA ILE A 339 -7.43 8.36 24.43
C ILE A 339 -8.59 7.37 24.53
N CYS A 340 -8.32 6.07 24.34
CA CYS A 340 -9.33 5.03 24.46
C CYS A 340 -9.66 4.67 25.92
N ALA A 341 -8.85 5.10 26.88
CA ALA A 341 -9.14 4.89 28.30
C ALA A 341 -10.48 5.58 28.66
N GLY A 342 -11.45 4.79 29.11
CA GLY A 342 -12.81 5.24 29.37
C GLY A 342 -13.72 5.37 28.14
N CYS A 343 -13.22 5.02 26.93
CA CYS A 343 -14.08 4.88 25.76
C CYS A 343 -14.96 3.63 25.89
N ILE A 344 -16.24 3.75 25.58
CA ILE A 344 -17.18 2.61 25.62
C ILE A 344 -16.76 1.47 24.68
N LEU A 345 -15.88 1.75 23.70
CA LEU A 345 -15.36 0.79 22.75
C LEU A 345 -13.96 0.25 23.12
N GLU A 346 -13.44 0.57 24.31
CA GLU A 346 -12.07 0.23 24.71
C GLU A 346 -11.78 -1.27 24.57
N THR A 347 -12.71 -2.13 24.96
CA THR A 347 -12.57 -3.59 24.88
C THR A 347 -12.71 -4.16 23.46
N THR A 348 -13.39 -3.45 22.56
CA THR A 348 -13.68 -3.87 21.19
C THR A 348 -12.89 -3.10 20.15
N CYS A 349 -12.21 -2.02 20.54
CA CYS A 349 -11.38 -1.16 19.70
C CYS A 349 -10.05 -1.86 19.38
N LYS A 350 -10.12 -3.02 18.72
CA LYS A 350 -8.94 -3.66 18.13
C LYS A 350 -8.67 -2.98 16.80
N SER A 351 -7.40 -2.72 16.53
CA SER A 351 -6.98 -2.18 15.24
C SER A 351 -7.46 -3.07 14.11
N THR A 352 -8.11 -2.48 13.13
CA THR A 352 -8.58 -3.15 11.92
C THR A 352 -7.61 -2.99 10.75
N SER A 353 -6.55 -2.17 10.90
CA SER A 353 -5.51 -2.02 9.87
C SER A 353 -4.32 -2.92 10.18
N PRO A 354 -3.72 -3.58 9.17
CA PRO A 354 -2.48 -4.33 9.36
C PRO A 354 -1.36 -3.49 9.99
N ALA A 355 -1.20 -2.24 9.56
CA ALA A 355 -0.20 -1.33 10.11
C ALA A 355 -0.40 -1.08 11.62
N GLN A 356 -1.65 -0.92 12.07
CA GLN A 356 -1.94 -0.73 13.48
C GLN A 356 -1.79 -2.02 14.27
N PHE A 357 -2.19 -3.17 13.69
CA PHE A 357 -1.94 -4.47 14.30
C PHE A 357 -0.45 -4.69 14.53
N PHE A 358 0.39 -4.36 13.55
CA PHE A 358 1.84 -4.46 13.69
C PHE A 358 2.40 -3.45 14.71
N SER A 359 1.88 -2.24 14.78
CA SER A 359 2.25 -1.27 15.80
C SER A 359 1.89 -1.77 17.20
N ASP A 360 0.65 -2.21 17.40
CA ASP A 360 0.17 -2.74 18.69
C ASP A 360 0.93 -4.01 19.11
N PHE A 361 1.24 -4.88 18.15
CA PHE A 361 2.03 -6.07 18.34
C PHE A 361 3.50 -5.73 18.63
N ALA A 362 4.07 -4.78 17.91
CA ALA A 362 5.41 -4.26 18.11
C ALA A 362 5.57 -3.64 19.52
N ASP A 363 4.60 -2.82 19.94
CA ASP A 363 4.58 -2.23 21.28
C ASP A 363 4.51 -3.30 22.38
N SER A 364 3.69 -4.35 22.19
CA SER A 364 3.57 -5.46 23.13
C SER A 364 4.85 -6.28 23.27
N LEU A 365 5.71 -6.27 22.25
CA LEU A 365 6.99 -6.96 22.20
C LEU A 365 8.20 -6.06 22.53
N GLY A 366 7.98 -4.77 22.81
CA GLY A 366 9.05 -3.79 23.01
C GLY A 366 9.86 -3.55 21.72
N ILE A 367 9.18 -3.49 20.60
CA ILE A 367 9.75 -3.22 19.28
C ILE A 367 9.49 -1.76 18.94
N PHE A 368 10.50 -1.02 18.49
CA PHE A 368 10.40 0.41 18.19
C PHE A 368 10.58 0.67 16.69
N GLU A 369 9.86 1.67 16.20
CA GLU A 369 10.14 2.22 14.89
C GLU A 369 11.42 3.07 14.96
N THR A 370 12.37 2.77 14.09
CA THR A 370 13.61 3.54 13.92
C THR A 370 13.62 4.16 12.54
N GLU A 371 14.51 5.11 12.28
CA GLU A 371 14.70 5.71 10.93
C GLU A 371 15.03 4.67 9.85
N SER A 372 15.52 3.49 10.24
CA SER A 372 15.83 2.35 9.36
C SER A 372 14.75 1.26 9.34
N GLY A 373 13.60 1.46 10.00
CA GLY A 373 12.53 0.48 10.11
C GLY A 373 12.28 0.00 11.56
N TYR A 374 11.48 -1.04 11.71
CA TYR A 374 11.15 -1.59 13.02
C TYR A 374 12.31 -2.43 13.57
N SER A 375 12.68 -2.18 14.83
CA SER A 375 13.72 -2.91 15.53
C SER A 375 13.27 -3.28 16.93
N LYS A 376 13.70 -4.45 17.42
CA LYS A 376 13.47 -4.91 18.77
C LYS A 376 14.68 -4.62 19.65
N VAL A 377 14.46 -4.17 20.89
CA VAL A 377 15.53 -4.12 21.88
C VAL A 377 15.88 -5.55 22.28
N ALA A 378 17.00 -6.05 21.78
CA ALA A 378 17.61 -7.27 22.31
C ALA A 378 18.26 -6.94 23.66
N GLY A 379 18.07 -7.80 24.66
CA GLY A 379 18.66 -7.61 25.98
C GLY A 379 20.15 -7.23 25.89
N LYS A 380 20.55 -6.15 26.59
CA LYS A 380 21.85 -5.45 26.54
C LYS A 380 22.04 -4.41 25.42
N GLY A 381 20.97 -3.78 24.90
CA GLY A 381 21.08 -2.58 24.06
C GLY A 381 21.48 -2.82 22.59
N ARG A 382 21.35 -4.05 22.08
CA ARG A 382 21.43 -4.32 20.64
C ARG A 382 20.05 -4.32 20.03
N THR A 383 19.89 -3.65 18.90
CA THR A 383 18.66 -3.66 18.10
C THR A 383 18.81 -4.67 16.95
N GLU A 384 17.81 -5.54 16.77
CA GLU A 384 17.75 -6.45 15.61
C GLU A 384 16.61 -6.03 14.67
N PRO A 385 16.83 -6.02 13.33
CA PRO A 385 15.80 -5.65 12.38
C PRO A 385 14.61 -6.61 12.43
N LEU A 386 13.41 -6.06 12.46
CA LEU A 386 12.16 -6.82 12.50
C LEU A 386 11.94 -7.70 11.26
N SER A 387 12.54 -7.33 10.13
CA SER A 387 12.51 -8.12 8.90
C SER A 387 12.90 -9.58 9.08
N THR A 388 13.74 -9.86 10.08
CA THR A 388 14.14 -11.23 10.42
C THR A 388 13.02 -12.05 11.07
N PHE A 389 11.99 -11.39 11.61
CA PHE A 389 10.92 -12.02 12.40
C PHE A 389 9.56 -12.08 11.69
N ILE A 390 9.26 -11.13 10.78
CA ILE A 390 7.93 -10.94 10.20
C ILE A 390 7.72 -11.77 8.92
N LEU A 391 8.79 -12.26 8.29
CA LEU A 391 8.76 -12.77 6.92
C LEU A 391 8.65 -14.29 6.79
N ARG A 392 8.33 -15.00 7.84
CA ARG A 392 7.99 -16.43 7.74
C ARG A 392 6.51 -16.63 8.08
N PRO A 393 5.72 -17.29 7.20
CA PRO A 393 4.31 -17.61 7.45
C PRO A 393 4.12 -18.62 8.59
N GLN A 394 5.19 -19.21 9.08
CA GLN A 394 5.16 -20.10 10.25
C GLN A 394 5.25 -19.25 11.51
N ALA A 395 4.19 -19.31 12.29
CA ALA A 395 4.07 -18.62 13.57
C ALA A 395 5.32 -18.87 14.43
N VAL A 396 6.12 -17.82 14.63
CA VAL A 396 7.17 -17.84 15.65
C VAL A 396 6.47 -17.67 16.99
N TYR A 397 6.20 -18.79 17.66
CA TYR A 397 5.73 -18.76 19.03
C TYR A 397 6.86 -18.27 19.94
N MET A 398 6.63 -17.12 20.56
CA MET A 398 7.51 -16.57 21.60
C MET A 398 6.89 -16.91 22.96
N GLU A 399 7.54 -17.71 23.76
CA GLU A 399 7.15 -17.92 25.16
C GLU A 399 7.90 -16.95 26.07
N PRO A 400 7.26 -16.46 27.16
CA PRO A 400 7.95 -15.68 28.17
C PRO A 400 9.09 -16.52 28.78
N ALA A 401 10.26 -15.93 28.90
CA ALA A 401 11.38 -16.59 29.58
C ALA A 401 11.05 -16.70 31.06
N THR A 402 11.29 -17.86 31.63
CA THR A 402 11.03 -18.17 33.06
C THR A 402 11.90 -17.37 34.03
N ASP A 403 12.89 -16.65 33.54
CA ASP A 403 13.84 -15.82 34.30
C ASP A 403 13.52 -14.32 34.27
N GLY A 404 12.37 -13.91 33.69
CA GLY A 404 11.95 -12.49 33.62
C GLY A 404 12.78 -11.62 32.67
N THR A 405 13.66 -12.19 31.84
CA THR A 405 14.57 -11.43 30.96
C THR A 405 14.05 -11.25 29.51
N GLY A 406 12.77 -11.56 29.25
CA GLY A 406 12.14 -11.39 27.92
C GLY A 406 11.67 -12.69 27.30
N MET A 407 11.33 -12.68 26.03
CA MET A 407 10.82 -13.83 25.29
C MET A 407 11.94 -14.60 24.56
N ARG A 408 11.95 -15.92 24.63
CA ARG A 408 12.88 -16.79 23.88
C ARG A 408 12.24 -17.34 22.60
N ARG A 409 13.05 -17.47 21.57
CA ARG A 409 12.67 -18.11 20.30
C ARG A 409 12.53 -19.62 20.51
N ARG A 410 11.36 -20.20 20.29
CA ARG A 410 11.23 -21.64 20.09
C ARG A 410 11.23 -21.93 18.59
N GLY A 411 12.11 -22.82 18.20
CA GLY A 411 12.44 -23.35 16.90
C GLY A 411 11.47 -23.15 15.73
N THR A 412 12.03 -23.17 14.55
CA THR A 412 11.31 -23.28 13.29
C THR A 412 10.75 -24.69 13.13
N TYR A 413 9.47 -24.81 12.95
CA TYR A 413 8.85 -25.95 12.27
C TYR A 413 8.48 -25.55 10.85
#